data_f4ccac9f6881782073921dec6fe0a6fc
#
_entry.id   f4ccac9f6881782073921dec6fe0a6fc
#
_cell.length_a   1.000
_cell.length_b   1.000
_cell.length_c   1.000
_cell.angle_alpha   90.00
_cell.angle_beta   90.00
_cell.angle_gamma   90.00
#
_symmetry.space_group_name_H-M   'P 1'
#
loop_
_entity.id
_entity.type
_entity.pdbx_description
1 polymer ?
#
loop_
_entity_poly.entity_id
_entity_poly.type
_entity_poly.pdbx_seq_one_letter_code
_entity_poly.pdbx_strand_id
1 'polypeptide(L)'
;MFDLDGTLVNTAQDITNALNFAIKPYGMKILTVEDTIQLIGEGISRLVEKILSVENMHLKSELMNRFLEYYSEHLIEHSKEYPHVKETLENLTTVKKAVISNKREDLSKRLLEELGLSEYFDLIIGSDTAGERKPSAVPVLYIISRLGLSPEESIIVGDSNYDIEAGEKAGVKTVAVTYGYRSRESLMGADYIIDDIRELVPLVNEISET
;
A
#
# COMPACT_ATOMS: atom_id res chain seq x y z
N MET A 1 4.12 -9.70 -5.47
CA MET A 1 3.14 -9.02 -4.58
C MET A 1 3.42 -7.54 -4.62
N PHE A 2 2.39 -6.68 -4.66
CA PHE A 2 2.52 -5.23 -4.77
C PHE A 2 1.82 -4.54 -3.61
N ASP A 3 2.46 -3.56 -2.98
CA ASP A 3 1.72 -2.60 -2.18
C ASP A 3 0.83 -1.72 -3.08
N LEU A 4 -0.12 -1.01 -2.48
CA LEU A 4 -1.11 -0.20 -3.17
C LEU A 4 -0.79 1.29 -3.09
N ASP A 5 -0.90 1.85 -1.88
CA ASP A 5 -0.77 3.29 -1.63
C ASP A 5 0.70 3.73 -1.67
N GLY A 6 1.09 4.49 -2.69
CA GLY A 6 2.49 4.91 -2.90
C GLY A 6 3.28 4.00 -3.85
N THR A 7 2.71 2.85 -4.23
CA THR A 7 3.38 1.90 -5.13
C THR A 7 2.63 1.76 -6.46
N LEU A 8 1.39 1.32 -6.44
CA LEU A 8 0.54 1.23 -7.63
C LEU A 8 -0.24 2.51 -7.86
N VAL A 9 -0.73 3.14 -6.81
CA VAL A 9 -1.64 4.29 -6.85
C VAL A 9 -1.17 5.40 -5.92
N ASN A 10 -1.15 6.64 -6.42
CA ASN A 10 -1.00 7.82 -5.58
C ASN A 10 -2.36 8.22 -5.01
N THR A 11 -2.58 7.92 -3.74
CA THR A 11 -3.85 8.15 -3.03
C THR A 11 -3.76 9.28 -2.00
N ALA A 12 -2.62 9.95 -1.88
CA ALA A 12 -2.33 10.89 -0.80
C ALA A 12 -3.34 12.04 -0.69
N GLN A 13 -3.80 12.61 -1.82
CA GLN A 13 -4.73 13.73 -1.81
C GLN A 13 -6.11 13.32 -1.26
N ASP A 14 -6.67 12.19 -1.71
CA ASP A 14 -7.99 11.75 -1.27
C ASP A 14 -7.97 11.30 0.20
N ILE A 15 -6.88 10.68 0.65
CA ILE A 15 -6.65 10.38 2.07
C ILE A 15 -6.57 11.69 2.88
N THR A 16 -5.89 12.72 2.39
CA THR A 16 -5.79 14.03 3.04
C THR A 16 -7.16 14.69 3.17
N ASN A 17 -7.94 14.67 2.10
CA ASN A 17 -9.29 15.22 2.08
C ASN A 17 -10.18 14.53 3.12
N ALA A 18 -10.14 13.20 3.19
CA ALA A 18 -10.91 12.41 4.15
C ALA A 18 -10.48 12.66 5.60
N LEU A 19 -9.18 12.78 5.87
CA LEU A 19 -8.69 13.16 7.19
C LEU A 19 -9.17 14.55 7.60
N ASN A 20 -9.04 15.53 6.71
CA ASN A 20 -9.47 16.89 6.97
C ASN A 20 -10.98 16.98 7.18
N PHE A 21 -11.78 16.22 6.43
CA PHE A 21 -13.21 16.08 6.69
C PHE A 21 -13.48 15.52 8.09
N ALA A 22 -12.75 14.48 8.49
CA ALA A 22 -12.93 13.85 9.79
C ALA A 22 -12.61 14.78 10.96
N ILE A 23 -11.49 15.51 10.90
CA ILE A 23 -10.99 16.34 12.01
C ILE A 23 -11.63 17.73 12.08
N LYS A 24 -12.20 18.24 10.98
CA LYS A 24 -12.76 19.60 10.87
C LYS A 24 -13.72 19.99 12.01
N PRO A 25 -14.70 19.15 12.44
CA PRO A 25 -15.64 19.51 13.50
C PRO A 25 -15.01 19.74 14.87
N TYR A 26 -13.79 19.22 15.08
CA TYR A 26 -13.07 19.28 16.35
C TYR A 26 -12.07 20.44 16.43
N GLY A 27 -12.05 21.32 15.41
CA GLY A 27 -11.14 22.46 15.36
C GLY A 27 -9.66 22.07 15.32
N MET A 28 -9.34 20.85 14.90
CA MET A 28 -7.96 20.37 14.77
C MET A 28 -7.26 21.03 13.57
N LYS A 29 -5.93 21.08 13.62
CA LYS A 29 -5.13 21.63 12.51
C LYS A 29 -5.38 20.85 11.21
N ILE A 30 -5.71 21.57 10.14
CA ILE A 30 -5.83 21.01 8.79
C ILE A 30 -4.47 20.50 8.33
N LEU A 31 -4.46 19.30 7.77
CA LEU A 31 -3.27 18.62 7.25
C LEU A 31 -3.03 19.00 5.79
N THR A 32 -1.77 19.14 5.42
CA THR A 32 -1.33 19.18 4.01
C THR A 32 -1.17 17.75 3.47
N VAL A 33 -0.98 17.61 2.16
CA VAL A 33 -0.67 16.32 1.54
C VAL A 33 0.66 15.78 2.07
N GLU A 34 1.64 16.66 2.25
CA GLU A 34 2.96 16.32 2.78
C GLU A 34 2.87 15.82 4.23
N ASP A 35 2.05 16.47 5.08
CA ASP A 35 1.76 16.01 6.44
C ASP A 35 1.16 14.59 6.40
N THR A 36 0.21 14.37 5.49
CA THR A 36 -0.50 13.08 5.34
C THR A 36 0.41 11.96 4.84
N ILE A 37 1.27 12.24 3.87
CA ILE A 37 2.25 11.27 3.34
C ILE A 37 3.13 10.68 4.46
N GLN A 38 3.52 11.48 5.45
CA GLN A 38 4.30 11.01 6.59
C GLN A 38 3.51 10.05 7.50
N LEU A 39 2.20 10.08 7.43
CA LEU A 39 1.30 9.26 8.26
C LEU A 39 0.85 7.96 7.58
N ILE A 40 0.82 7.92 6.22
CA ILE A 40 0.38 6.76 5.44
C ILE A 40 1.35 5.58 5.64
N GLY A 41 0.82 4.36 5.57
CA GLY A 41 1.57 3.11 5.57
C GLY A 41 1.14 2.11 6.65
N GLU A 42 0.65 2.56 7.80
CA GLU A 42 0.24 1.67 8.91
C GLU A 42 -1.27 1.43 9.00
N GLY A 43 -2.02 1.90 8.01
CA GLY A 43 -3.49 1.82 7.98
C GLY A 43 -4.18 2.88 8.85
N ILE A 44 -5.50 3.02 8.64
CA ILE A 44 -6.31 4.13 9.17
C ILE A 44 -6.27 4.26 10.70
N SER A 45 -6.26 3.15 11.43
CA SER A 45 -6.24 3.17 12.90
C SER A 45 -5.00 3.90 13.44
N ARG A 46 -3.83 3.56 12.90
CA ARG A 46 -2.56 4.20 13.29
C ARG A 46 -2.44 5.63 12.76
N LEU A 47 -2.95 5.86 11.57
CA LEU A 47 -2.97 7.19 10.98
C LEU A 47 -3.77 8.17 11.86
N VAL A 48 -4.96 7.77 12.31
CA VAL A 48 -5.79 8.58 13.24
C VAL A 48 -5.10 8.71 14.61
N GLU A 49 -4.47 7.66 15.14
CA GLU A 49 -3.72 7.76 16.41
C GLU A 49 -2.62 8.81 16.35
N LYS A 50 -1.88 8.89 15.25
CA LYS A 50 -0.75 9.82 15.10
C LYS A 50 -1.14 11.30 15.07
N ILE A 51 -2.38 11.61 14.68
CA ILE A 51 -2.88 13.00 14.65
C ILE A 51 -3.60 13.40 15.96
N LEU A 52 -3.86 12.45 16.85
CA LEU A 52 -4.54 12.69 18.11
C LEU A 52 -3.54 12.94 19.25
N SER A 53 -3.82 13.96 20.07
CA SER A 53 -3.18 14.10 21.37
C SER A 53 -3.72 13.05 22.34
N VAL A 54 -3.01 12.81 23.45
CA VAL A 54 -3.44 11.90 24.53
C VAL A 54 -4.84 12.26 25.04
N GLU A 55 -5.13 13.54 25.18
CA GLU A 55 -6.42 14.07 25.66
C GLU A 55 -7.57 13.77 24.70
N ASN A 56 -7.29 13.75 23.39
CA ASN A 56 -8.26 13.55 22.33
C ASN A 56 -8.36 12.09 21.86
N MET A 57 -7.65 11.16 22.48
CA MET A 57 -7.64 9.75 22.08
C MET A 57 -9.04 9.09 22.13
N HIS A 58 -9.93 9.60 22.95
CA HIS A 58 -11.33 9.17 23.02
C HIS A 58 -12.11 9.41 21.72
N LEU A 59 -11.66 10.33 20.86
CA LEU A 59 -12.26 10.62 19.55
C LEU A 59 -11.85 9.63 18.44
N LYS A 60 -10.89 8.72 18.70
CA LYS A 60 -10.31 7.84 17.69
C LYS A 60 -11.37 7.11 16.86
N SER A 61 -12.30 6.42 17.51
CA SER A 61 -13.34 5.64 16.83
C SER A 61 -14.26 6.52 15.97
N GLU A 62 -14.59 7.70 16.47
CA GLU A 62 -15.44 8.64 15.75
C GLU A 62 -14.73 9.21 14.52
N LEU A 63 -13.46 9.62 14.67
CA LEU A 63 -12.66 10.10 13.54
C LEU A 63 -12.47 9.01 12.47
N MET A 64 -12.23 7.76 12.88
CA MET A 64 -12.14 6.64 11.95
C MET A 64 -13.45 6.43 11.18
N ASN A 65 -14.60 6.49 11.85
CA ASN A 65 -15.91 6.33 11.18
C ASN A 65 -16.15 7.47 10.19
N ARG A 66 -15.92 8.71 10.57
CA ARG A 66 -16.06 9.88 9.69
C ARG A 66 -15.10 9.83 8.49
N PHE A 67 -13.86 9.40 8.74
CA PHE A 67 -12.90 9.19 7.66
C PHE A 67 -13.41 8.15 6.67
N LEU A 68 -13.83 6.97 7.15
CA LEU A 68 -14.28 5.88 6.30
C LEU A 68 -15.55 6.23 5.52
N GLU A 69 -16.50 6.93 6.16
CA GLU A 69 -17.71 7.44 5.52
C GLU A 69 -17.35 8.32 4.31
N TYR A 70 -16.57 9.36 4.53
CA TYR A 70 -16.16 10.28 3.47
C TYR A 70 -15.28 9.58 2.41
N TYR A 71 -14.24 8.86 2.87
CA TYR A 71 -13.28 8.23 1.96
C TYR A 71 -13.93 7.19 1.05
N SER A 72 -14.93 6.44 1.55
CA SER A 72 -15.64 5.47 0.71
C SER A 72 -16.43 6.12 -0.42
N GLU A 73 -16.90 7.35 -0.27
CA GLU A 73 -17.64 8.08 -1.31
C GLU A 73 -16.73 8.88 -2.27
N HIS A 74 -15.49 9.19 -1.82
CA HIS A 74 -14.53 10.07 -2.52
C HIS A 74 -13.20 9.35 -2.79
N LEU A 75 -13.26 8.07 -3.19
CA LEU A 75 -12.10 7.17 -3.24
C LEU A 75 -11.10 7.52 -4.36
N ILE A 76 -11.59 8.07 -5.49
CA ILE A 76 -10.81 8.30 -6.71
C ILE A 76 -10.97 9.72 -7.28
N GLU A 77 -11.28 10.73 -6.48
CA GLU A 77 -11.39 12.10 -7.00
C GLU A 77 -10.05 12.64 -7.52
N HIS A 78 -8.96 12.28 -6.84
CA HIS A 78 -7.58 12.67 -7.17
C HIS A 78 -6.64 11.48 -7.30
N SER A 79 -7.04 10.31 -6.81
CA SER A 79 -6.24 9.09 -6.84
C SER A 79 -6.01 8.65 -8.29
N LYS A 80 -4.75 8.34 -8.61
CA LYS A 80 -4.33 7.92 -9.95
C LYS A 80 -3.25 6.85 -9.85
N GLU A 81 -3.23 5.95 -10.82
CA GLU A 81 -2.09 5.03 -10.98
C GLU A 81 -0.79 5.81 -11.21
N TYR A 82 0.31 5.27 -10.71
CA TYR A 82 1.62 5.83 -11.05
C TYR A 82 1.95 5.57 -12.52
N PRO A 83 2.83 6.40 -13.13
CA PRO A 83 3.23 6.20 -14.52
C PRO A 83 3.70 4.78 -14.78
N HIS A 84 3.27 4.21 -15.92
CA HIS A 84 3.67 2.88 -16.41
C HIS A 84 3.22 1.67 -15.57
N VAL A 85 2.40 1.85 -14.53
CA VAL A 85 1.89 0.74 -13.71
C VAL A 85 1.10 -0.26 -14.58
N LYS A 86 0.13 0.22 -15.33
CA LYS A 86 -0.71 -0.63 -16.19
C LYS A 86 0.13 -1.38 -17.24
N GLU A 87 0.99 -0.65 -17.94
CA GLU A 87 1.91 -1.24 -18.93
C GLU A 87 2.79 -2.34 -18.33
N THR A 88 3.32 -2.11 -17.13
CA THR A 88 4.17 -3.10 -16.43
C THR A 88 3.36 -4.33 -16.03
N LEU A 89 2.16 -4.15 -15.49
CA LEU A 89 1.27 -5.26 -15.13
C LEU A 89 0.86 -6.10 -16.34
N GLU A 90 0.64 -5.46 -17.50
CA GLU A 90 0.36 -6.11 -18.78
C GLU A 90 1.56 -6.94 -19.27
N ASN A 91 2.78 -6.43 -19.09
CA ASN A 91 4.01 -7.13 -19.51
C ASN A 91 4.42 -8.29 -18.58
N LEU A 92 3.95 -8.31 -17.34
CA LEU A 92 4.18 -9.40 -16.39
C LEU A 92 3.16 -10.55 -16.61
N THR A 93 3.23 -11.21 -17.77
CA THR A 93 2.23 -12.20 -18.20
C THR A 93 2.45 -13.60 -17.61
N THR A 94 3.67 -13.94 -17.22
CA THR A 94 4.07 -15.30 -16.81
C THR A 94 4.04 -15.51 -15.29
N VAL A 95 3.75 -14.45 -14.51
CA VAL A 95 3.77 -14.48 -13.05
C VAL A 95 2.40 -14.20 -12.45
N LYS A 96 2.12 -14.83 -11.31
CA LYS A 96 0.95 -14.50 -10.49
C LYS A 96 1.16 -13.15 -9.82
N LYS A 97 0.12 -12.35 -9.80
CA LYS A 97 0.15 -11.00 -9.23
C LYS A 97 -0.84 -10.88 -8.09
N ALA A 98 -0.40 -10.31 -6.97
CA ALA A 98 -1.27 -10.03 -5.84
C ALA A 98 -1.03 -8.64 -5.28
N VAL A 99 -2.09 -8.03 -4.71
CA VAL A 99 -1.98 -6.79 -3.92
C VAL A 99 -2.00 -7.13 -2.44
N ILE A 100 -1.09 -6.49 -1.69
CA ILE A 100 -0.93 -6.60 -0.25
C ILE A 100 -0.91 -5.20 0.36
N SER A 101 -2.00 -4.76 0.97
CA SER A 101 -2.11 -3.39 1.50
C SER A 101 -2.48 -3.34 2.96
N ASN A 102 -1.98 -2.29 3.66
CA ASN A 102 -2.45 -1.94 5.00
C ASN A 102 -3.76 -1.12 4.99
N LYS A 103 -4.30 -0.82 3.80
CA LYS A 103 -5.67 -0.38 3.58
C LYS A 103 -6.63 -1.57 3.74
N ARG A 104 -7.90 -1.32 4.09
CA ARG A 104 -8.94 -2.35 4.14
C ARG A 104 -9.13 -3.02 2.77
N GLU A 105 -9.46 -4.29 2.77
CA GLU A 105 -9.62 -5.09 1.55
C GLU A 105 -10.72 -4.54 0.63
N ASP A 106 -11.88 -4.19 1.21
CA ASP A 106 -13.03 -3.64 0.46
C ASP A 106 -12.66 -2.34 -0.28
N LEU A 107 -11.95 -1.42 0.39
CA LEU A 107 -11.49 -0.16 -0.20
C LEU A 107 -10.40 -0.38 -1.24
N SER A 108 -9.49 -1.33 -1.00
CA SER A 108 -8.43 -1.69 -1.94
C SER A 108 -8.99 -2.26 -3.24
N LYS A 109 -9.97 -3.18 -3.15
CA LYS A 109 -10.65 -3.76 -4.30
C LYS A 109 -11.40 -2.70 -5.12
N ARG A 110 -12.20 -1.87 -4.46
CA ARG A 110 -12.93 -0.81 -5.15
C ARG A 110 -12.00 0.19 -5.85
N LEU A 111 -10.93 0.62 -5.17
CA LEU A 111 -9.95 1.52 -5.77
C LEU A 111 -9.36 0.94 -7.07
N LEU A 112 -8.97 -0.33 -7.03
CA LEU A 112 -8.41 -1.02 -8.20
C LEU A 112 -9.46 -1.26 -9.29
N GLU A 113 -10.70 -1.59 -8.93
CA GLU A 113 -11.81 -1.74 -9.87
C GLU A 113 -12.11 -0.43 -10.61
N GLU A 114 -12.25 0.66 -9.88
CA GLU A 114 -12.57 1.97 -10.43
C GLU A 114 -11.43 2.54 -11.30
N LEU A 115 -10.17 2.13 -11.04
CA LEU A 115 -9.00 2.47 -11.89
C LEU A 115 -8.78 1.47 -13.04
N GLY A 116 -9.58 0.39 -13.16
CA GLY A 116 -9.42 -0.64 -14.18
C GLY A 116 -8.13 -1.45 -14.02
N LEU A 117 -7.68 -1.64 -12.77
CA LEU A 117 -6.46 -2.40 -12.45
C LEU A 117 -6.76 -3.76 -11.80
N SER A 118 -7.97 -4.01 -11.33
CA SER A 118 -8.32 -5.23 -10.58
C SER A 118 -8.11 -6.51 -11.37
N GLU A 119 -8.34 -6.48 -12.67
CA GLU A 119 -8.23 -7.63 -13.59
C GLU A 119 -6.79 -8.18 -13.72
N TYR A 120 -5.78 -7.40 -13.34
CA TYR A 120 -4.38 -7.83 -13.38
C TYR A 120 -3.96 -8.70 -12.20
N PHE A 121 -4.81 -8.83 -11.16
CA PHE A 121 -4.42 -9.47 -9.91
C PHE A 121 -5.20 -10.75 -9.63
N ASP A 122 -4.47 -11.83 -9.33
CA ASP A 122 -5.04 -13.13 -8.88
C ASP A 122 -5.59 -13.06 -7.46
N LEU A 123 -5.07 -12.13 -6.63
CA LEU A 123 -5.47 -11.97 -5.24
C LEU A 123 -5.26 -10.51 -4.78
N ILE A 124 -6.25 -9.95 -4.08
CA ILE A 124 -6.16 -8.64 -3.43
C ILE A 124 -6.49 -8.83 -1.97
N ILE A 125 -5.56 -8.48 -1.07
CA ILE A 125 -5.76 -8.53 0.37
C ILE A 125 -5.54 -7.16 1.02
N GLY A 126 -6.27 -6.93 2.10
CA GLY A 126 -6.16 -5.74 2.93
C GLY A 126 -5.73 -6.04 4.36
N SER A 127 -5.71 -5.01 5.20
CA SER A 127 -5.31 -5.08 6.61
C SER A 127 -6.20 -5.97 7.47
N ASP A 128 -7.38 -6.28 7.01
CA ASP A 128 -8.43 -7.07 7.69
C ASP A 128 -8.55 -8.52 7.15
N THR A 129 -7.69 -8.92 6.19
CA THR A 129 -7.78 -10.24 5.56
C THR A 129 -7.01 -11.33 6.29
N ALA A 130 -5.74 -11.07 6.63
CA ALA A 130 -4.81 -12.10 7.11
C ALA A 130 -4.61 -12.11 8.66
N GLY A 131 -5.36 -11.30 9.38
CA GLY A 131 -5.28 -11.17 10.84
C GLY A 131 -4.16 -10.23 11.32
N GLU A 132 -3.09 -10.08 10.55
CA GLU A 132 -2.01 -9.12 10.78
C GLU A 132 -1.77 -8.28 9.51
N ARG A 133 -0.99 -7.21 9.66
CA ARG A 133 -0.62 -6.28 8.58
C ARG A 133 0.89 -6.11 8.48
N LYS A 134 1.38 -5.59 7.36
CA LYS A 134 2.78 -5.19 7.23
C LYS A 134 3.16 -4.22 8.36
N PRO A 135 4.32 -4.38 9.04
CA PRO A 135 5.50 -5.16 8.64
C PRO A 135 5.56 -6.61 9.18
N SER A 136 4.41 -7.24 9.47
CA SER A 136 4.40 -8.67 9.78
C SER A 136 4.60 -9.51 8.51
N ALA A 137 5.22 -10.69 8.64
CA ALA A 137 5.32 -11.68 7.58
C ALA A 137 3.96 -12.35 7.25
N VAL A 138 3.00 -12.33 8.20
CA VAL A 138 1.74 -13.08 8.09
C VAL A 138 0.98 -12.80 6.80
N PRO A 139 0.73 -11.53 6.37
CA PRO A 139 0.01 -11.29 5.13
C PRO A 139 0.80 -11.72 3.88
N VAL A 140 2.13 -11.67 3.89
CA VAL A 140 2.98 -12.16 2.79
C VAL A 140 2.85 -13.67 2.66
N LEU A 141 3.03 -14.40 3.77
CA LEU A 141 2.91 -15.87 3.82
C LEU A 141 1.48 -16.34 3.49
N TYR A 142 0.47 -15.55 3.87
CA TYR A 142 -0.92 -15.82 3.49
C TYR A 142 -1.10 -15.81 1.96
N ILE A 143 -0.58 -14.79 1.25
CA ILE A 143 -0.65 -14.73 -0.21
C ILE A 143 0.09 -15.91 -0.84
N ILE A 144 1.32 -16.21 -0.39
CA ILE A 144 2.14 -17.31 -0.89
C ILE A 144 1.36 -18.63 -0.78
N SER A 145 0.80 -18.90 0.39
CA SER A 145 -0.01 -20.11 0.61
C SER A 145 -1.25 -20.16 -0.29
N ARG A 146 -1.96 -19.05 -0.43
CA ARG A 146 -3.18 -18.97 -1.25
C ARG A 146 -2.92 -19.18 -2.74
N LEU A 147 -1.75 -18.75 -3.22
CA LEU A 147 -1.35 -18.90 -4.61
C LEU A 147 -0.58 -20.20 -4.88
N GLY A 148 -0.28 -20.99 -3.84
CA GLY A 148 0.44 -22.28 -3.96
C GLY A 148 1.89 -22.07 -4.41
N LEU A 149 2.57 -21.04 -3.90
CA LEU A 149 3.95 -20.69 -4.19
C LEU A 149 4.85 -20.93 -2.97
N SER A 150 6.17 -20.75 -3.15
CA SER A 150 7.15 -20.70 -2.06
C SER A 150 7.72 -19.28 -1.87
N PRO A 151 8.36 -18.98 -0.72
CA PRO A 151 9.02 -17.69 -0.53
C PRO A 151 10.08 -17.39 -1.59
N GLU A 152 10.85 -18.39 -2.01
CA GLU A 152 11.93 -18.26 -3.00
C GLU A 152 11.41 -17.88 -4.38
N GLU A 153 10.16 -18.26 -4.71
CA GLU A 153 9.47 -17.93 -5.97
C GLU A 153 8.74 -16.58 -5.90
N SER A 154 8.89 -15.85 -4.81
CA SER A 154 8.04 -14.68 -4.51
C SER A 154 8.87 -13.43 -4.29
N ILE A 155 8.34 -12.31 -4.77
CA ILE A 155 8.87 -10.97 -4.50
C ILE A 155 7.77 -10.06 -3.94
N ILE A 156 8.16 -9.08 -3.12
CA ILE A 156 7.29 -7.99 -2.70
C ILE A 156 7.83 -6.66 -3.24
N VAL A 157 6.95 -5.86 -3.82
CA VAL A 157 7.24 -4.53 -4.38
C VAL A 157 6.50 -3.50 -3.55
N GLY A 158 7.20 -2.51 -3.01
CA GLY A 158 6.61 -1.47 -2.17
C GLY A 158 7.44 -0.21 -2.11
N ASP A 159 6.89 0.85 -1.52
CA ASP A 159 7.54 2.15 -1.38
C ASP A 159 7.94 2.47 0.07
N SER A 160 7.85 1.50 0.98
CA SER A 160 8.05 1.74 2.41
C SER A 160 8.86 0.66 3.11
N ASN A 161 9.41 1.01 4.27
CA ASN A 161 10.04 0.05 5.17
C ASN A 161 9.09 -1.06 5.64
N TYR A 162 7.77 -0.81 5.66
CA TYR A 162 6.78 -1.85 6.03
C TYR A 162 6.76 -3.01 5.03
N ASP A 163 6.99 -2.72 3.76
CA ASP A 163 7.07 -3.72 2.69
C ASP A 163 8.36 -4.52 2.78
N ILE A 164 9.47 -3.80 2.94
CA ILE A 164 10.82 -4.39 3.07
C ILE A 164 10.86 -5.32 4.26
N GLU A 165 10.49 -4.85 5.45
CA GLU A 165 10.49 -5.67 6.67
C GLU A 165 9.53 -6.87 6.59
N ALA A 166 8.36 -6.72 5.96
CA ALA A 166 7.42 -7.82 5.77
C ALA A 166 8.02 -8.89 4.85
N GLY A 167 8.67 -8.46 3.76
CA GLY A 167 9.37 -9.34 2.82
C GLY A 167 10.54 -10.08 3.46
N GLU A 168 11.43 -9.37 4.16
CA GLU A 168 12.55 -9.95 4.90
C GLU A 168 12.10 -11.02 5.89
N LYS A 169 11.09 -10.72 6.72
CA LYS A 169 10.53 -11.65 7.71
C LYS A 169 9.86 -12.86 7.08
N ALA A 170 9.35 -12.73 5.87
CA ALA A 170 8.72 -13.81 5.11
C ALA A 170 9.72 -14.62 4.28
N GLY A 171 10.97 -14.16 4.15
CA GLY A 171 12.00 -14.80 3.35
C GLY A 171 11.82 -14.62 1.84
N VAL A 172 11.10 -13.57 1.41
CA VAL A 172 10.92 -13.23 -0.01
C VAL A 172 11.86 -12.09 -0.43
N LYS A 173 12.16 -12.00 -1.71
CA LYS A 173 12.92 -10.87 -2.25
C LYS A 173 12.12 -9.58 -2.19
N THR A 174 12.79 -8.48 -1.90
CA THR A 174 12.19 -7.16 -1.72
C THR A 174 12.64 -6.19 -2.81
N VAL A 175 11.69 -5.51 -3.42
CA VAL A 175 11.93 -4.47 -4.43
C VAL A 175 11.30 -3.17 -3.93
N ALA A 176 12.12 -2.14 -3.73
CA ALA A 176 11.65 -0.83 -3.35
C ALA A 176 11.52 0.09 -4.55
N VAL A 177 10.40 0.84 -4.63
CA VAL A 177 10.19 1.88 -5.64
C VAL A 177 10.44 3.26 -5.03
N THR A 178 11.21 4.12 -5.71
CA THR A 178 11.61 5.42 -5.17
C THR A 178 10.65 6.55 -5.51
N TYR A 179 9.71 6.33 -6.41
CA TYR A 179 8.71 7.34 -6.81
C TYR A 179 7.52 7.45 -5.84
N GLY A 180 7.47 6.60 -4.80
CA GLY A 180 6.40 6.57 -3.81
C GLY A 180 6.53 7.63 -2.71
N TYR A 181 6.05 7.30 -1.51
CA TYR A 181 5.95 8.25 -0.40
C TYR A 181 7.22 8.36 0.45
N ARG A 182 8.12 7.39 0.38
CA ARG A 182 9.33 7.37 1.22
C ARG A 182 10.58 7.77 0.46
N SER A 183 11.52 8.39 1.18
CA SER A 183 12.80 8.76 0.59
C SER A 183 13.66 7.53 0.27
N ARG A 184 14.51 7.64 -0.74
CA ARG A 184 15.44 6.58 -1.14
C ARG A 184 16.29 6.07 0.03
N GLU A 185 16.70 6.96 0.94
CA GLU A 185 17.53 6.60 2.10
C GLU A 185 16.81 5.63 3.04
N SER A 186 15.48 5.76 3.19
CA SER A 186 14.68 4.87 4.03
C SER A 186 14.41 3.50 3.39
N LEU A 187 14.75 3.35 2.11
CA LEU A 187 14.50 2.13 1.32
C LEU A 187 15.77 1.29 1.13
N MET A 188 16.90 1.71 1.67
CA MET A 188 18.22 1.07 1.46
C MET A 188 18.33 -0.36 2.01
N GLY A 189 17.35 -0.83 2.78
CA GLY A 189 17.26 -2.23 3.25
C GLY A 189 16.70 -3.21 2.21
N ALA A 190 16.14 -2.74 1.10
CA ALA A 190 15.59 -3.62 0.06
C ALA A 190 16.68 -4.37 -0.71
N ASP A 191 16.39 -5.58 -1.19
CA ASP A 191 17.30 -6.34 -2.07
C ASP A 191 17.54 -5.59 -3.39
N TYR A 192 16.51 -4.93 -3.91
CA TYR A 192 16.56 -4.14 -5.15
C TYR A 192 15.85 -2.80 -4.97
N ILE A 193 16.36 -1.75 -5.62
CA ILE A 193 15.74 -0.42 -5.64
C ILE A 193 15.61 0.02 -7.10
N ILE A 194 14.39 0.35 -7.50
CA ILE A 194 14.06 0.80 -8.86
C ILE A 194 13.45 2.21 -8.82
N ASP A 195 13.74 3.00 -9.85
CA ASP A 195 13.24 4.37 -9.98
C ASP A 195 12.00 4.46 -10.90
N ASP A 196 11.79 3.44 -11.73
CA ASP A 196 10.64 3.29 -12.61
C ASP A 196 10.11 1.85 -12.52
N ILE A 197 8.80 1.69 -12.42
CA ILE A 197 8.18 0.36 -12.28
C ILE A 197 8.44 -0.56 -13.49
N ARG A 198 8.75 -0.01 -14.68
CA ARG A 198 9.12 -0.80 -15.86
C ARG A 198 10.38 -1.63 -15.67
N GLU A 199 11.28 -1.21 -14.78
CA GLU A 199 12.49 -1.95 -14.42
C GLU A 199 12.17 -3.30 -13.75
N LEU A 200 10.95 -3.45 -13.23
CA LEU A 200 10.51 -4.71 -12.64
C LEU A 200 10.43 -5.86 -13.65
N VAL A 201 10.10 -5.60 -14.92
CA VAL A 201 9.95 -6.65 -15.93
C VAL A 201 11.27 -7.39 -16.19
N PRO A 202 12.39 -6.71 -16.55
CA PRO A 202 13.68 -7.38 -16.70
C PRO A 202 14.18 -7.98 -15.38
N LEU A 203 13.96 -7.33 -14.24
CA LEU A 203 14.36 -7.83 -12.93
C LEU A 203 13.69 -9.17 -12.57
N VAL A 204 12.40 -9.31 -12.84
CA VAL A 204 11.66 -10.57 -12.61
C VAL A 204 12.23 -11.69 -13.48
N ASN A 205 12.58 -11.42 -14.74
CA ASN A 205 13.20 -12.41 -15.63
C ASN A 205 14.57 -12.85 -15.09
N GLU A 206 15.41 -11.92 -14.65
CA GLU A 206 16.73 -12.21 -14.06
C GLU A 206 16.61 -13.08 -12.81
N ILE A 207 15.69 -12.76 -11.90
CA ILE A 207 15.46 -13.53 -10.66
C ILE A 207 14.96 -14.93 -10.98
N SER A 208 14.16 -15.09 -12.03
CA SER A 208 13.57 -16.39 -12.41
C SER A 208 14.57 -17.35 -13.07
N GLU A 209 15.72 -16.85 -13.56
CA GLU A 209 16.78 -17.64 -14.19
C GLU A 209 17.85 -18.11 -13.17
N THR A 210 17.80 -17.65 -11.92
CA THR A 210 18.78 -17.94 -10.87
C THR A 210 18.27 -19.02 -9.93
#